data_b7d12bb68bbf5a99d8cba88622c29c44
#
_entry.id   b7d12bb68bbf5a99d8cba88622c29c44
#
_cell.length_a   1.000
_cell.length_b   1.000
_cell.length_c   1.000
_cell.angle_alpha   90.00
_cell.angle_beta   90.00
_cell.angle_gamma   90.00
#
_symmetry.space_group_name_H-M   'P 1'
#
loop_
_entity.id
_entity.type
_entity.pdbx_description
1 polymer ?
#
loop_
_entity_poly.entity_id
_entity_poly.type
_entity_poly.pdbx_seq_one_letter_code
_entity_poly.pdbx_strand_id
1 'polypeptide(L)'
;MPRNNLIVLLLAAAGLFSSCRNGNHYSLTGNLPARYDGCLVKLTPATFYFSEEKNSPEDSVKIKNGKFQFNGAVQKPTVYMLTIDGVDYKIPDMASIAVVIEPGDITMEYDTLGIIVSGTPVNERYMTTIGEAKRETVRQRQLLWHERDSVKRLPGSVENEVDNYYNLKSSTIFKENIIPASENFIREYAGTEIGEFFFFHCCGKDVYSKAF
;
A
#
# COMPACT_ATOMS: atom_id res chain seq x y z
N MET A 1 35.32 -22.55 -59.52
CA MET A 1 35.53 -21.45 -58.55
C MET A 1 34.39 -21.47 -57.55
N PRO A 2 34.60 -21.90 -56.29
CA PRO A 2 33.56 -21.85 -55.30
C PRO A 2 33.57 -20.51 -54.56
N ARG A 3 32.38 -19.89 -54.44
CA ARG A 3 32.15 -18.65 -53.68
C ARG A 3 31.99 -19.02 -52.22
N ASN A 4 32.94 -18.56 -51.40
CA ASN A 4 32.87 -18.67 -49.94
C ASN A 4 31.79 -17.75 -49.39
N ASN A 5 30.71 -18.34 -48.84
CA ASN A 5 29.73 -17.64 -48.00
C ASN A 5 30.28 -17.56 -46.58
N LEU A 6 30.74 -16.39 -46.21
CA LEU A 6 31.14 -16.06 -44.84
C LEU A 6 29.86 -15.75 -44.02
N ILE A 7 29.39 -16.72 -43.26
CA ILE A 7 28.30 -16.53 -42.32
C ILE A 7 28.93 -15.87 -41.09
N VAL A 8 28.68 -14.57 -40.94
CA VAL A 8 29.00 -13.83 -39.69
C VAL A 8 27.95 -14.18 -38.68
N LEU A 9 28.29 -15.03 -37.72
CA LEU A 9 27.49 -15.33 -36.53
C LEU A 9 27.62 -14.14 -35.55
N LEU A 10 26.63 -13.23 -35.54
CA LEU A 10 26.48 -12.21 -34.53
C LEU A 10 25.96 -12.89 -33.26
N LEU A 11 26.85 -13.29 -32.36
CA LEU A 11 26.54 -13.64 -30.99
C LEU A 11 26.10 -12.37 -30.27
N ALA A 12 24.77 -12.18 -30.14
CA ALA A 12 24.19 -11.23 -29.22
C ALA A 12 24.48 -11.73 -27.80
N ALA A 13 25.56 -11.23 -27.20
CA ALA A 13 25.82 -11.37 -25.76
C ALA A 13 24.75 -10.56 -25.05
N ALA A 14 23.61 -11.21 -24.73
CA ALA A 14 22.69 -10.72 -23.71
C ALA A 14 23.45 -10.75 -22.38
N GLY A 15 24.10 -9.63 -22.09
CA GLY A 15 24.73 -9.42 -20.80
C GLY A 15 23.67 -9.53 -19.70
N LEU A 16 23.68 -10.66 -19.03
CA LEU A 16 23.07 -10.82 -17.72
C LEU A 16 23.83 -9.88 -16.78
N PHE A 17 23.40 -8.63 -16.69
CA PHE A 17 23.76 -7.76 -15.60
C PHE A 17 23.07 -8.32 -14.33
N SER A 18 23.61 -9.42 -13.80
CA SER A 18 23.49 -9.73 -12.39
C SER A 18 24.29 -8.66 -11.66
N SER A 19 23.68 -7.50 -11.51
CA SER A 19 24.09 -6.51 -10.53
C SER A 19 24.12 -7.24 -9.20
N CYS A 20 25.31 -7.53 -8.65
CA CYS A 20 25.46 -7.79 -7.21
C CYS A 20 24.99 -6.52 -6.49
N ARG A 21 23.69 -6.39 -6.30
CA ARG A 21 23.12 -5.38 -5.40
C ARG A 21 23.65 -5.73 -4.02
N ASN A 22 24.43 -4.83 -3.45
CA ASN A 22 24.75 -4.89 -2.03
C ASN A 22 23.45 -5.15 -1.29
N GLY A 23 23.40 -6.20 -0.43
CA GLY A 23 22.18 -6.80 0.10
C GLY A 23 21.22 -5.88 0.87
N ASN A 24 21.50 -4.56 0.94
CA ASN A 24 20.71 -3.57 1.66
C ASN A 24 20.02 -2.53 0.76
N HIS A 25 20.09 -2.65 -0.57
CA HIS A 25 19.43 -1.70 -1.48
C HIS A 25 17.98 -2.08 -1.75
N TYR A 26 17.12 -1.04 -1.81
CA TYR A 26 15.75 -1.16 -2.27
C TYR A 26 15.48 -0.28 -3.50
N SER A 27 14.49 -0.66 -4.27
CA SER A 27 13.84 0.16 -5.28
C SER A 27 12.34 0.07 -5.07
N LEU A 28 11.66 1.19 -4.83
CA LEU A 28 10.21 1.28 -4.78
C LEU A 28 9.72 1.98 -6.04
N THR A 29 9.00 1.25 -6.89
CA THR A 29 8.37 1.79 -8.10
C THR A 29 6.87 1.82 -7.95
N GLY A 30 6.23 2.93 -8.35
CA GLY A 30 4.78 3.05 -8.33
C GLY A 30 4.22 3.28 -9.73
N ASN A 31 3.05 2.69 -10.00
CA ASN A 31 2.27 2.87 -11.20
C ASN A 31 0.86 3.33 -10.83
N LEU A 32 0.54 4.57 -11.13
CA LEU A 32 -0.69 5.24 -10.74
C LEU A 32 -1.43 5.78 -11.96
N PRO A 33 -2.75 6.02 -11.87
CA PRO A 33 -3.49 6.68 -12.95
C PRO A 33 -2.89 8.03 -13.36
N ALA A 34 -2.89 8.33 -14.65
CA ALA A 34 -2.32 9.54 -15.24
C ALA A 34 -2.89 10.86 -14.67
N ARG A 35 -4.08 10.81 -14.07
CA ARG A 35 -4.67 11.98 -13.37
C ARG A 35 -3.83 12.49 -12.19
N TYR A 36 -2.89 11.70 -11.71
CA TYR A 36 -1.95 12.07 -10.64
C TYR A 36 -0.61 12.61 -11.17
N ASP A 37 -0.45 12.74 -12.49
CA ASP A 37 0.76 13.33 -13.07
C ASP A 37 1.01 14.73 -12.53
N GLY A 38 2.26 14.97 -12.14
CA GLY A 38 2.69 16.22 -11.52
C GLY A 38 2.48 16.29 -10.01
N CYS A 39 1.67 15.40 -9.40
CA CYS A 39 1.54 15.32 -7.95
C CYS A 39 2.87 14.89 -7.31
N LEU A 40 3.12 15.37 -6.09
CA LEU A 40 4.28 14.99 -5.30
C LEU A 40 3.96 13.75 -4.48
N VAL A 41 4.80 12.74 -4.61
CA VAL A 41 4.80 11.55 -3.71
C VAL A 41 5.87 11.76 -2.68
N LYS A 42 5.52 11.55 -1.42
CA LYS A 42 6.42 11.67 -0.26
C LYS A 42 6.55 10.34 0.43
N LEU A 43 7.75 10.00 0.85
CA LEU A 43 8.07 8.78 1.58
C LEU A 43 8.68 9.15 2.93
N THR A 44 7.94 8.93 4.02
CA THR A 44 8.31 9.36 5.37
C THR A 44 8.40 8.14 6.29
N PRO A 45 9.50 7.95 7.06
CA PRO A 45 9.56 6.88 8.05
C PRO A 45 8.38 6.92 9.03
N ALA A 46 7.75 5.78 9.28
CA ALA A 46 6.57 5.71 10.15
C ALA A 46 6.89 6.00 11.63
N THR A 47 8.15 5.88 12.03
CA THR A 47 8.64 6.28 13.37
C THR A 47 8.35 7.75 13.68
N PHE A 48 8.24 8.60 12.67
CA PHE A 48 7.82 9.99 12.81
C PHE A 48 6.45 10.15 13.49
N TYR A 49 5.53 9.21 13.30
CA TYR A 49 4.19 9.26 13.91
C TYR A 49 4.18 8.97 15.42
N PHE A 50 5.28 8.43 15.95
CA PHE A 50 5.42 8.03 17.36
C PHE A 50 6.45 8.84 18.12
N SER A 51 7.29 9.64 17.43
CA SER A 51 8.31 10.50 18.02
C SER A 51 7.90 11.97 18.00
N GLU A 52 8.29 12.73 19.02
CA GLU A 52 8.16 14.19 19.03
C GLU A 52 9.16 14.88 18.08
N GLU A 53 10.10 14.13 17.52
CA GLU A 53 11.10 14.64 16.60
C GLU A 53 10.51 14.83 15.19
N LYS A 54 10.20 16.07 14.84
CA LYS A 54 9.62 16.50 13.54
C LYS A 54 10.60 16.48 12.36
N ASN A 55 11.83 15.97 12.53
CA ASN A 55 12.90 16.09 11.55
C ASN A 55 13.28 14.76 10.88
N SER A 56 12.35 13.82 10.71
CA SER A 56 12.65 12.64 9.90
C SER A 56 12.87 13.03 8.44
N PRO A 57 13.92 12.50 7.80
CA PRO A 57 14.18 12.79 6.40
C PRO A 57 12.98 12.31 5.56
N GLU A 58 12.36 13.25 4.86
CA GLU A 58 11.31 12.99 3.91
C GLU A 58 11.94 12.94 2.51
N ASP A 59 11.76 11.84 1.80
CA ASP A 59 12.10 11.77 0.39
C ASP A 59 10.86 12.05 -0.45
N SER A 60 11.03 12.75 -1.58
CA SER A 60 9.89 13.14 -2.40
C SER A 60 10.23 13.13 -3.88
N VAL A 61 9.24 12.71 -4.70
CA VAL A 61 9.37 12.62 -6.14
C VAL A 61 8.06 12.98 -6.82
N LYS A 62 8.13 13.59 -8.02
CA LYS A 62 6.94 13.87 -8.83
C LYS A 62 6.55 12.69 -9.70
N ILE A 63 5.26 12.42 -9.78
CA ILE A 63 4.70 11.45 -10.72
C ILE A 63 4.85 12.00 -12.14
N LYS A 64 5.36 11.14 -13.04
CA LYS A 64 5.51 11.42 -14.47
C LYS A 64 5.02 10.22 -15.28
N ASN A 65 4.07 10.45 -16.18
CA ASN A 65 3.45 9.38 -16.98
C ASN A 65 2.91 8.24 -16.11
N GLY A 66 2.25 8.57 -15.00
CA GLY A 66 1.71 7.62 -14.04
C GLY A 66 2.77 6.92 -13.18
N LYS A 67 4.05 7.27 -13.27
CA LYS A 67 5.13 6.54 -12.59
C LYS A 67 5.91 7.41 -11.63
N PHE A 68 6.39 6.78 -10.55
CA PHE A 68 7.38 7.34 -9.64
C PHE A 68 8.34 6.25 -9.18
N GLN A 69 9.50 6.64 -8.67
CA GLN A 69 10.50 5.71 -8.16
C GLN A 69 11.29 6.35 -7.01
N PHE A 70 11.49 5.57 -5.95
CA PHE A 70 12.46 5.81 -4.89
C PHE A 70 13.52 4.71 -4.92
N ASN A 71 14.77 5.08 -4.60
CA ASN A 71 15.87 4.13 -4.46
C ASN A 71 16.68 4.52 -3.23
N GLY A 72 17.16 3.53 -2.51
CA GLY A 72 17.97 3.79 -1.33
C GLY A 72 18.56 2.53 -0.74
N ALA A 73 19.03 2.65 0.50
CA ALA A 73 19.53 1.54 1.28
C ALA A 73 18.78 1.49 2.61
N VAL A 74 18.45 0.27 3.05
CA VAL A 74 17.81 0.01 4.34
C VAL A 74 18.52 -1.15 5.03
N GLN A 75 18.80 -1.01 6.33
CA GLN A 75 19.54 -2.02 7.11
C GLN A 75 18.62 -3.15 7.58
N LYS A 76 17.35 -2.84 7.85
CA LYS A 76 16.30 -3.77 8.28
C LYS A 76 14.97 -3.34 7.69
N PRO A 77 14.02 -4.24 7.53
CA PRO A 77 12.67 -3.88 7.12
C PRO A 77 12.09 -2.81 8.06
N THR A 78 11.64 -1.71 7.48
CA THR A 78 11.14 -0.53 8.21
C THR A 78 9.87 -0.02 7.54
N VAL A 79 8.87 0.35 8.34
CA VAL A 79 7.62 0.90 7.79
C VAL A 79 7.80 2.36 7.43
N TYR A 80 7.33 2.71 6.23
CA TYR A 80 7.22 4.08 5.74
C TYR A 80 5.78 4.41 5.41
N MET A 81 5.42 5.67 5.55
CA MET A 81 4.17 6.21 5.04
C MET A 81 4.44 6.89 3.71
N LEU A 82 3.73 6.44 2.69
CA LEU A 82 3.71 7.07 1.38
C LEU A 82 2.46 7.94 1.29
N THR A 83 2.64 9.21 0.99
CA THR A 83 1.55 10.17 0.79
C THR A 83 1.64 10.78 -0.60
N ILE A 84 0.50 11.11 -1.19
CA ILE A 84 0.43 11.74 -2.51
C ILE A 84 -0.32 13.06 -2.36
N ASP A 85 0.35 14.17 -2.67
CA ASP A 85 -0.26 15.50 -2.59
C ASP A 85 -1.36 15.65 -3.66
N GLY A 86 -2.47 16.32 -3.29
CA GLY A 86 -3.57 16.58 -4.22
C GLY A 86 -4.53 15.42 -4.46
N VAL A 87 -4.38 14.31 -3.72
CA VAL A 87 -5.35 13.23 -3.74
C VAL A 87 -6.62 13.63 -3.01
N ASP A 88 -7.78 13.37 -3.59
CA ASP A 88 -9.06 13.54 -2.91
C ASP A 88 -9.15 12.52 -1.75
N TYR A 89 -9.17 13.03 -0.50
CA TYR A 89 -9.30 12.24 0.72
C TYR A 89 -10.59 11.40 0.80
N LYS A 90 -11.51 11.57 -0.14
CA LYS A 90 -12.67 10.69 -0.31
C LYS A 90 -12.32 9.30 -0.82
N ILE A 91 -11.09 9.10 -1.29
CA ILE A 91 -10.54 7.77 -1.60
C ILE A 91 -9.65 7.38 -0.42
N PRO A 92 -10.18 6.66 0.59
CA PRO A 92 -9.52 6.50 1.90
C PRO A 92 -8.12 5.89 1.84
N ASP A 93 -7.87 5.02 0.85
CA ASP A 93 -6.63 4.25 0.75
C ASP A 93 -5.52 4.95 -0.06
N MET A 94 -5.77 6.17 -0.57
CA MET A 94 -4.78 6.91 -1.37
C MET A 94 -4.10 8.04 -0.60
N ALA A 95 -4.69 8.49 0.50
CA ALA A 95 -4.17 9.65 1.24
C ALA A 95 -2.87 9.33 1.99
N SER A 96 -2.75 8.10 2.51
CA SER A 96 -1.57 7.65 3.25
C SER A 96 -1.50 6.12 3.24
N ILE A 97 -0.42 5.59 2.68
CA ILE A 97 -0.22 4.16 2.44
C ILE A 97 0.98 3.70 3.24
N ALA A 98 0.79 2.70 4.10
CA ALA A 98 1.91 2.03 4.74
C ALA A 98 2.59 1.09 3.74
N VAL A 99 3.90 1.23 3.59
CA VAL A 99 4.76 0.35 2.80
C VAL A 99 5.95 -0.07 3.64
N VAL A 100 6.33 -1.33 3.58
CA VAL A 100 7.54 -1.81 4.24
C VAL A 100 8.71 -1.66 3.29
N ILE A 101 9.65 -0.79 3.62
CA ILE A 101 10.89 -0.68 2.89
C ILE A 101 11.86 -1.73 3.41
N GLU A 102 12.18 -2.68 2.55
CA GLU A 102 13.10 -3.79 2.79
C GLU A 102 13.95 -4.03 1.53
N PRO A 103 15.12 -4.70 1.63
CA PRO A 103 15.96 -4.92 0.46
C PRO A 103 15.23 -5.66 -0.65
N GLY A 104 15.33 -5.15 -1.88
CA GLY A 104 14.70 -5.73 -3.06
C GLY A 104 13.94 -4.72 -3.91
N ASP A 105 13.19 -5.24 -4.87
CA ASP A 105 12.37 -4.46 -5.78
C ASP A 105 10.92 -4.47 -5.30
N ILE A 106 10.43 -3.34 -4.82
CA ILE A 106 9.07 -3.13 -4.32
C ILE A 106 8.27 -2.49 -5.44
N THR A 107 7.11 -3.02 -5.72
CA THR A 107 6.19 -2.50 -6.74
C THR A 107 4.90 -2.06 -6.09
N MET A 108 4.41 -0.88 -6.46
CA MET A 108 3.13 -0.35 -6.04
C MET A 108 2.24 -0.11 -7.25
N GLU A 109 1.07 -0.71 -7.25
CA GLU A 109 0.05 -0.58 -8.29
C GLU A 109 -1.27 -0.11 -7.70
N TYR A 110 -2.11 0.48 -8.54
CA TYR A 110 -3.45 0.92 -8.16
C TYR A 110 -4.49 0.33 -9.09
N ASP A 111 -5.54 -0.23 -8.49
CA ASP A 111 -6.74 -0.64 -9.20
C ASP A 111 -8.02 -0.08 -8.56
N THR A 112 -9.19 -0.55 -9.00
CA THR A 112 -10.50 -0.11 -8.49
C THR A 112 -10.79 -0.48 -7.04
N LEU A 113 -10.01 -1.37 -6.45
CA LEU A 113 -10.13 -1.82 -5.07
C LEU A 113 -9.05 -1.22 -4.15
N GLY A 114 -8.15 -0.39 -4.68
CA GLY A 114 -7.12 0.29 -3.92
C GLY A 114 -5.69 -0.02 -4.34
N ILE A 115 -4.76 0.13 -3.41
CA ILE A 115 -3.33 -0.05 -3.64
C ILE A 115 -2.92 -1.51 -3.43
N ILE A 116 -2.04 -1.99 -4.31
CA ILE A 116 -1.34 -3.27 -4.20
C ILE A 116 0.14 -2.97 -4.04
N VAL A 117 0.76 -3.53 -3.00
CA VAL A 117 2.21 -3.45 -2.78
C VAL A 117 2.77 -4.87 -2.83
N SER A 118 3.82 -5.11 -3.62
CA SER A 118 4.36 -6.45 -3.86
C SER A 118 5.87 -6.42 -4.09
N GLY A 119 6.47 -7.59 -4.34
CA GLY A 119 7.85 -7.76 -4.79
C GLY A 119 8.86 -8.03 -3.67
N THR A 120 8.45 -7.95 -2.40
CA THR A 120 9.31 -8.28 -1.25
C THR A 120 8.54 -9.03 -0.16
N PRO A 121 9.21 -9.86 0.66
CA PRO A 121 8.54 -10.82 1.54
C PRO A 121 7.51 -10.20 2.50
N VAL A 122 7.85 -9.08 3.17
CA VAL A 122 6.92 -8.47 4.14
C VAL A 122 5.75 -7.79 3.43
N ASN A 123 5.98 -7.13 2.30
CA ASN A 123 4.91 -6.53 1.51
C ASN A 123 3.97 -7.58 0.91
N GLU A 124 4.50 -8.70 0.41
CA GLU A 124 3.68 -9.84 -0.05
C GLU A 124 2.85 -10.41 1.10
N ARG A 125 3.45 -10.57 2.28
CA ARG A 125 2.74 -11.06 3.46
C ARG A 125 1.66 -10.08 3.92
N TYR A 126 1.94 -8.78 3.91
CA TYR A 126 0.95 -7.75 4.18
C TYR A 126 -0.23 -7.83 3.20
N MET A 127 0.06 -7.94 1.90
CA MET A 127 -0.98 -8.00 0.88
C MET A 127 -1.84 -9.25 0.98
N THR A 128 -1.25 -10.42 1.23
CA THR A 128 -2.00 -11.69 1.38
C THR A 128 -2.79 -11.80 2.69
N THR A 129 -2.64 -10.85 3.59
CA THR A 129 -3.38 -10.77 4.86
C THR A 129 -4.23 -9.51 4.92
N ILE A 130 -3.69 -8.40 5.42
CA ILE A 130 -4.41 -7.13 5.60
C ILE A 130 -4.85 -6.53 4.26
N GLY A 131 -4.02 -6.63 3.23
CA GLY A 131 -4.31 -6.13 1.89
C GLY A 131 -5.55 -6.76 1.30
N GLU A 132 -5.65 -8.10 1.28
CA GLU A 132 -6.83 -8.82 0.79
C GLU A 132 -8.08 -8.51 1.63
N ALA A 133 -7.95 -8.42 2.95
CA ALA A 133 -9.06 -8.04 3.83
C ALA A 133 -9.57 -6.61 3.55
N LYS A 134 -8.67 -5.67 3.26
CA LYS A 134 -9.03 -4.31 2.82
C LYS A 134 -9.76 -4.33 1.48
N ARG A 135 -9.27 -5.07 0.50
CA ARG A 135 -9.87 -5.19 -0.82
C ARG A 135 -11.26 -5.81 -0.74
N GLU A 136 -11.44 -6.84 0.07
CA GLU A 136 -12.76 -7.44 0.33
C GLU A 136 -13.71 -6.45 1.02
N THR A 137 -13.21 -5.69 2.00
CA THR A 137 -13.98 -4.62 2.64
C THR A 137 -14.46 -3.58 1.63
N VAL A 138 -13.59 -3.17 0.68
CA VAL A 138 -13.98 -2.24 -0.39
C VAL A 138 -15.08 -2.83 -1.28
N ARG A 139 -14.97 -4.10 -1.72
CA ARG A 139 -16.01 -4.77 -2.51
C ARG A 139 -17.37 -4.78 -1.79
N GLN A 140 -17.37 -5.23 -0.54
CA GLN A 140 -18.61 -5.31 0.25
C GLN A 140 -19.23 -3.93 0.48
N ARG A 141 -18.41 -2.92 0.74
CA ARG A 141 -18.88 -1.53 0.89
C ARG A 141 -19.43 -0.95 -0.40
N GLN A 142 -18.84 -1.23 -1.54
CA GLN A 142 -19.38 -0.79 -2.83
C GLN A 142 -20.81 -1.34 -3.04
N LEU A 143 -21.04 -2.62 -2.80
CA LEU A 143 -22.38 -3.23 -2.87
C LEU A 143 -23.35 -2.58 -1.85
N LEU A 144 -22.86 -2.37 -0.63
CA LEU A 144 -23.63 -1.75 0.44
C LEU A 144 -24.08 -0.32 0.08
N TRP A 145 -23.20 0.48 -0.53
CA TRP A 145 -23.53 1.84 -0.97
C TRP A 145 -24.52 1.87 -2.13
N HIS A 146 -24.45 0.93 -3.05
CA HIS A 146 -25.46 0.77 -4.10
C HIS A 146 -26.85 0.43 -3.53
N GLU A 147 -26.91 -0.47 -2.55
CA GLU A 147 -28.13 -0.80 -1.82
C GLU A 147 -28.71 0.43 -1.09
N ARG A 148 -27.86 1.14 -0.32
CA ARG A 148 -28.22 2.37 0.38
C ARG A 148 -28.85 3.40 -0.55
N ASP A 149 -28.20 3.68 -1.69
CA ASP A 149 -28.65 4.68 -2.64
C ASP A 149 -29.97 4.27 -3.32
N SER A 150 -30.23 2.98 -3.42
CA SER A 150 -31.52 2.45 -3.88
C SER A 150 -32.61 2.66 -2.84
N VAL A 151 -32.33 2.38 -1.56
CA VAL A 151 -33.29 2.59 -0.45
C VAL A 151 -33.64 4.07 -0.27
N LYS A 152 -32.65 4.97 -0.38
CA LYS A 152 -32.88 6.43 -0.29
C LYS A 152 -33.86 6.96 -1.34
N ARG A 153 -33.99 6.29 -2.48
CA ARG A 153 -34.92 6.67 -3.54
C ARG A 153 -36.36 6.18 -3.35
N LEU A 154 -36.61 5.35 -2.33
CA LEU A 154 -37.94 4.86 -2.06
C LEU A 154 -38.82 5.96 -1.44
N PRO A 155 -40.13 6.03 -1.78
CA PRO A 155 -41.08 6.94 -1.14
C PRO A 155 -41.14 6.71 0.36
N GLY A 156 -41.02 7.79 1.15
CA GLY A 156 -41.11 7.73 2.61
C GLY A 156 -39.79 7.36 3.30
N SER A 157 -38.68 7.18 2.58
CA SER A 157 -37.38 6.98 3.21
C SER A 157 -36.93 8.24 3.95
N VAL A 158 -36.40 8.04 5.17
CA VAL A 158 -35.79 9.10 5.97
C VAL A 158 -34.28 9.01 5.80
N GLU A 159 -33.67 9.98 5.14
CA GLU A 159 -32.27 9.93 4.70
C GLU A 159 -31.28 9.65 5.83
N ASN A 160 -31.44 10.34 6.98
CA ASN A 160 -30.55 10.16 8.13
C ASN A 160 -30.65 8.77 8.76
N GLU A 161 -31.84 8.17 8.77
CA GLU A 161 -32.02 6.80 9.29
C GLU A 161 -31.36 5.77 8.38
N VAL A 162 -31.55 5.94 7.06
CA VAL A 162 -30.87 5.11 6.05
C VAL A 162 -29.37 5.22 6.19
N ASP A 163 -28.82 6.43 6.26
CA ASP A 163 -27.38 6.62 6.39
C ASP A 163 -26.84 6.00 7.68
N ASN A 164 -27.48 6.19 8.81
CA ASN A 164 -27.07 5.61 10.08
C ASN A 164 -27.04 4.08 10.03
N TYR A 165 -28.06 3.46 9.45
CA TYR A 165 -28.14 2.00 9.28
C TYR A 165 -26.98 1.46 8.41
N TYR A 166 -26.72 2.10 7.24
CA TYR A 166 -25.67 1.66 6.34
C TYR A 166 -24.26 1.98 6.83
N ASN A 167 -24.08 3.05 7.61
CA ASN A 167 -22.82 3.35 8.29
C ASN A 167 -22.49 2.29 9.37
N LEU A 168 -23.50 1.83 10.12
CA LEU A 168 -23.31 0.74 11.09
C LEU A 168 -22.91 -0.56 10.39
N LYS A 169 -23.63 -0.95 9.34
CA LYS A 169 -23.25 -2.12 8.51
C LYS A 169 -21.82 -2.01 7.96
N SER A 170 -21.44 -0.83 7.43
CA SER A 170 -20.09 -0.58 6.94
C SER A 170 -19.01 -0.73 8.01
N SER A 171 -19.30 -0.28 9.24
CA SER A 171 -18.43 -0.45 10.39
C SER A 171 -18.28 -1.92 10.78
N THR A 172 -19.37 -2.70 10.72
CA THR A 172 -19.34 -4.15 10.96
C THR A 172 -18.48 -4.88 9.95
N ILE A 173 -18.66 -4.61 8.65
CA ILE A 173 -17.82 -5.16 7.57
C ILE A 173 -16.33 -4.91 7.82
N PHE A 174 -15.98 -3.67 8.22
CA PHE A 174 -14.60 -3.33 8.56
C PHE A 174 -14.06 -4.18 9.71
N LYS A 175 -14.82 -4.30 10.79
CA LYS A 175 -14.41 -5.07 11.98
C LYS A 175 -14.24 -6.55 11.67
N GLU A 176 -15.16 -7.13 10.92
CA GLU A 176 -15.16 -8.56 10.60
C GLU A 176 -14.01 -8.95 9.65
N ASN A 177 -13.65 -8.07 8.71
CA ASN A 177 -12.58 -8.36 7.75
C ASN A 177 -11.19 -7.93 8.27
N ILE A 178 -11.06 -6.70 8.75
CA ILE A 178 -9.75 -6.09 9.00
C ILE A 178 -9.15 -6.54 10.34
N ILE A 179 -9.97 -6.66 11.40
CA ILE A 179 -9.43 -6.99 12.73
C ILE A 179 -8.77 -8.36 12.74
N PRO A 180 -9.41 -9.47 12.29
CA PRO A 180 -8.77 -10.79 12.30
C PRO A 180 -7.52 -10.86 11.42
N ALA A 181 -7.56 -10.20 10.25
CA ALA A 181 -6.40 -10.15 9.35
C ALA A 181 -5.22 -9.40 9.98
N SER A 182 -5.51 -8.26 10.63
CA SER A 182 -4.50 -7.47 11.34
C SER A 182 -3.91 -8.21 12.52
N GLU A 183 -4.73 -8.89 13.33
CA GLU A 183 -4.24 -9.70 14.46
C GLU A 183 -3.27 -10.78 14.01
N ASN A 184 -3.57 -11.50 12.91
CA ASN A 184 -2.69 -12.52 12.37
C ASN A 184 -1.34 -11.94 11.93
N PHE A 185 -1.35 -10.83 11.19
CA PHE A 185 -0.15 -10.15 10.74
C PHE A 185 0.68 -9.60 11.91
N ILE A 186 0.04 -8.91 12.86
CA ILE A 186 0.69 -8.35 14.06
C ILE A 186 1.34 -9.45 14.90
N ARG A 187 0.67 -10.58 15.07
CA ARG A 187 1.20 -11.73 15.83
C ARG A 187 2.44 -12.34 15.18
N GLU A 188 2.47 -12.40 13.86
CA GLU A 188 3.62 -12.91 13.10
C GLU A 188 4.86 -11.99 13.23
N TYR A 189 4.63 -10.67 13.30
CA TYR A 189 5.69 -9.66 13.44
C TYR A 189 5.84 -9.11 14.87
N ALA A 190 5.31 -9.83 15.88
CA ALA A 190 5.38 -9.41 17.27
C ALA A 190 6.84 -9.18 17.73
N GLY A 191 7.07 -8.11 18.48
CA GLY A 191 8.40 -7.71 18.94
C GLY A 191 9.30 -7.05 17.88
N THR A 192 8.74 -6.71 16.71
CA THR A 192 9.41 -5.91 15.68
C THR A 192 8.72 -4.55 15.50
N GLU A 193 9.45 -3.56 14.98
CA GLU A 193 8.88 -2.24 14.64
C GLU A 193 7.68 -2.35 13.68
N ILE A 194 7.66 -3.37 12.81
CA ILE A 194 6.55 -3.64 11.90
C ILE A 194 5.31 -4.03 12.68
N GLY A 195 5.42 -5.01 13.58
CA GLY A 195 4.30 -5.46 14.41
C GLY A 195 3.76 -4.35 15.30
N GLU A 196 4.63 -3.55 15.92
CA GLU A 196 4.26 -2.39 16.71
C GLU A 196 3.48 -1.35 15.89
N PHE A 197 4.01 -0.97 14.72
CA PHE A 197 3.34 -0.02 13.84
C PHE A 197 1.93 -0.48 13.47
N PHE A 198 1.78 -1.71 12.96
CA PHE A 198 0.47 -2.20 12.52
C PHE A 198 -0.48 -2.41 13.70
N PHE A 199 0.01 -2.75 14.88
CA PHE A 199 -0.80 -2.78 16.08
C PHE A 199 -1.43 -1.41 16.37
N PHE A 200 -0.64 -0.35 16.42
CA PHE A 200 -1.14 1.01 16.64
C PHE A 200 -2.04 1.50 15.50
N HIS A 201 -1.70 1.18 14.27
CA HIS A 201 -2.42 1.65 13.09
C HIS A 201 -3.79 0.95 12.91
N CYS A 202 -3.88 -0.34 13.21
CA CYS A 202 -5.09 -1.13 13.01
C CYS A 202 -5.97 -1.22 14.26
N CYS A 203 -5.37 -1.27 15.45
CA CYS A 203 -6.09 -1.50 16.71
C CYS A 203 -6.37 -0.22 17.51
N GLY A 204 -5.65 0.86 17.22
CA GLY A 204 -5.77 2.14 17.93
C GLY A 204 -5.19 2.13 19.33
N LYS A 205 -5.03 3.32 19.92
CA LYS A 205 -4.45 3.49 21.28
C LYS A 205 -5.28 2.84 22.40
N ASP A 206 -6.59 2.69 22.19
CA ASP A 206 -7.51 2.19 23.22
C ASP A 206 -7.38 0.68 23.49
N VAL A 207 -6.85 -0.09 22.54
CA VAL A 207 -6.63 -1.54 22.71
C VAL A 207 -5.30 -1.82 23.38
N TYR A 208 -4.29 -0.95 23.16
CA TYR A 208 -2.95 -1.09 23.77
C TYR A 208 -3.01 -1.01 25.31
N SER A 209 -3.84 -0.11 25.87
CA SER A 209 -3.96 0.04 27.31
C SER A 209 -4.65 -1.14 28.03
N LYS A 210 -5.22 -2.09 27.29
CA LYS A 210 -5.89 -3.29 27.83
C LYS A 210 -5.13 -4.60 27.59
N ALA A 211 -4.07 -4.56 26.76
CA ALA A 211 -3.32 -5.76 26.38
C ALA A 211 -1.97 -5.90 27.11
N PHE A 212 -1.55 -4.88 27.84
CA PHE A 212 -0.37 -4.79 28.69
C PHE A 212 -0.71 -4.08 30.00
#